data_83b20286f8c5fd12485ad4ee0a64f591
#
_entry.id   83b20286f8c5fd12485ad4ee0a64f591
#
_cell.length_a   1.000
_cell.length_b   1.000
_cell.length_c   1.000
_cell.angle_alpha   90.00
_cell.angle_beta   90.00
_cell.angle_gamma   90.00
#
_symmetry.space_group_name_H-M   'P 1'
#
loop_
_entity.id
_entity.type
_entity.pdbx_description
1 polymer ?
#
loop_
_entity_poly.entity_id
_entity_poly.type
_entity_poly.pdbx_seq_one_letter_code
_entity_poly.pdbx_strand_id
1 'polypeptide(L)'
;MCIRDSVARFARQERFRNRIVLIEDYDIAIGRLITSGSDVWLNNPRRPQEASGTSGQKVILNGGLNLSVLDGWWPEGFDGTNGWAIGDDRVRPDTPESDKADADALYSILETEVADEWTRRAKGLPKAWIKRMRRSIETCSPLFTSHRMVRDYALELYR
;
A
#
# COMPACT_ATOMS: atom_id res chain seq x y z
N MET A 1 -11.27 5.80 22.36
CA MET A 1 -11.12 4.34 22.09
C MET A 1 -9.99 4.19 21.10
N CYS A 2 -8.99 3.37 21.38
CA CYS A 2 -7.84 3.19 20.50
C CYS A 2 -8.23 2.36 19.27
N ILE A 3 -7.75 2.72 18.09
CA ILE A 3 -7.97 1.97 16.83
C ILE A 3 -7.53 0.52 17.00
N ARG A 4 -6.39 0.29 17.64
CA ARG A 4 -5.88 -1.05 17.94
C ARG A 4 -6.89 -1.90 18.72
N ASP A 5 -7.55 -1.33 19.73
CA ASP A 5 -8.53 -2.07 20.55
C ASP A 5 -9.78 -2.42 19.73
N SER A 6 -10.16 -1.56 18.79
CA SER A 6 -11.26 -1.83 17.86
C SER A 6 -10.92 -2.98 16.91
N VAL A 7 -9.75 -2.96 16.29
CA VAL A 7 -9.28 -4.04 15.41
C VAL A 7 -9.16 -5.36 16.18
N ALA A 8 -8.60 -5.35 17.40
CA ALA A 8 -8.50 -6.53 18.26
C ALA A 8 -9.88 -7.12 18.60
N ARG A 9 -10.88 -6.26 18.84
CA ARG A 9 -12.25 -6.68 19.09
C ARG A 9 -12.90 -7.34 17.88
N PHE A 10 -12.67 -6.77 16.67
CA PHE A 10 -13.16 -7.39 15.43
C PHE A 10 -12.47 -8.72 15.16
N ALA A 11 -11.15 -8.81 15.31
CA ALA A 11 -10.39 -10.04 15.10
C ALA A 11 -10.87 -11.22 15.97
N ARG A 12 -11.41 -10.93 17.17
CA ARG A 12 -11.94 -11.94 18.09
C ARG A 12 -13.34 -12.47 17.71
N GLN A 13 -14.06 -11.80 16.81
CA GLN A 13 -15.36 -12.29 16.37
C GLN A 13 -15.20 -13.56 15.52
N GLU A 14 -16.09 -14.54 15.69
CA GLU A 14 -15.99 -15.83 15.00
C GLU A 14 -15.91 -15.71 13.48
N ARG A 15 -16.67 -14.79 12.88
CA ARG A 15 -16.65 -14.51 11.42
C ARG A 15 -15.31 -14.01 10.88
N PHE A 16 -14.46 -13.45 11.75
CA PHE A 16 -13.14 -12.91 11.37
C PHE A 16 -11.98 -13.76 11.93
N ARG A 17 -12.28 -14.83 12.64
CA ARG A 17 -11.27 -15.75 13.18
C ARG A 17 -10.37 -16.26 12.06
N ASN A 18 -9.06 -16.17 12.25
CA ASN A 18 -8.02 -16.51 11.25
C ASN A 18 -8.04 -15.66 9.96
N ARG A 19 -8.82 -14.60 9.91
CA ARG A 19 -8.86 -13.66 8.77
C ARG A 19 -8.23 -12.31 9.12
N ILE A 20 -8.30 -11.93 10.38
CA ILE A 20 -7.62 -10.75 10.92
C ILE A 20 -6.63 -11.24 11.95
N VAL A 21 -5.35 -11.01 11.69
CA VAL A 21 -4.25 -11.42 12.56
C VAL A 21 -3.54 -10.16 13.07
N LEU A 22 -3.43 -10.04 14.39
CA LEU A 22 -2.59 -9.04 15.04
C LEU A 22 -1.26 -9.69 15.35
N ILE A 23 -0.20 -9.12 14.85
CA ILE A 23 1.16 -9.59 15.08
C ILE A 23 1.72 -8.83 16.27
N GLU A 24 2.05 -9.57 17.33
CA GLU A 24 2.71 -9.06 18.53
C GLU A 24 4.23 -9.12 18.36
N ASP A 25 4.94 -8.38 19.19
CA ASP A 25 6.42 -8.35 19.22
C ASP A 25 7.07 -8.13 17.83
N TYR A 26 6.53 -7.16 17.10
CA TYR A 26 7.02 -6.80 15.77
C TYR A 26 8.51 -6.41 15.82
N ASP A 27 9.30 -7.11 15.00
CA ASP A 27 10.72 -6.84 14.80
C ASP A 27 11.07 -6.75 13.30
N ILE A 28 12.34 -6.55 13.00
CA ILE A 28 12.81 -6.43 11.61
C ILE A 28 12.67 -7.73 10.82
N ALA A 29 12.75 -8.89 11.45
CA ALA A 29 12.59 -10.20 10.81
C ALA A 29 11.13 -10.40 10.40
N ILE A 30 10.19 -10.10 11.29
CA ILE A 30 8.75 -10.09 11.01
C ILE A 30 8.44 -9.06 9.91
N GLY A 31 8.99 -7.85 10.02
CA GLY A 31 8.82 -6.82 9.00
C GLY A 31 9.27 -7.25 7.61
N ARG A 32 10.39 -7.97 7.52
CA ARG A 32 10.87 -8.55 6.26
C ARG A 32 9.90 -9.58 5.70
N LEU A 33 9.38 -10.49 6.53
CA LEU A 33 8.42 -11.51 6.10
C LEU A 33 7.13 -10.88 5.60
N ILE A 34 6.58 -9.89 6.32
CA ILE A 34 5.35 -9.21 5.92
C ILE A 34 5.55 -8.49 4.59
N THR A 35 6.60 -7.70 4.44
CA THR A 35 6.85 -6.94 3.20
C THR A 35 7.15 -7.82 2.00
N SER A 36 7.71 -9.02 2.20
CA SER A 36 7.97 -9.96 1.11
C SER A 36 6.81 -10.91 0.81
N GLY A 37 5.85 -11.05 1.72
CA GLY A 37 4.74 -11.99 1.60
C GLY A 37 3.36 -11.35 1.40
N SER A 38 3.27 -10.01 1.35
CA SER A 38 2.00 -9.32 1.17
C SER A 38 1.65 -9.14 -0.31
N ASP A 39 0.43 -9.49 -0.69
CA ASP A 39 -0.11 -9.24 -2.03
C ASP A 39 -0.51 -7.78 -2.22
N VAL A 40 -1.10 -7.18 -1.20
CA VAL A 40 -1.50 -5.76 -1.15
C VAL A 40 -0.98 -5.12 0.12
N TRP A 41 -0.40 -3.96 -0.02
CA TRP A 41 0.01 -3.10 1.08
C TRP A 41 -0.93 -1.92 1.20
N LEU A 42 -1.79 -1.96 2.21
CA LEU A 42 -2.68 -0.84 2.52
C LEU A 42 -1.96 0.19 3.39
N ASN A 43 -1.91 1.43 2.92
CA ASN A 43 -1.39 2.57 3.66
C ASN A 43 -2.39 3.74 3.56
N ASN A 44 -2.97 4.15 4.69
CA ASN A 44 -4.01 5.17 4.72
C ASN A 44 -3.69 6.28 5.74
N PRO A 45 -2.59 7.01 5.56
CA PRO A 45 -2.27 8.15 6.40
C PRO A 45 -3.29 9.28 6.18
N ARG A 46 -3.42 10.15 7.17
CA ARG A 46 -4.08 11.44 6.97
C ARG A 46 -3.09 12.40 6.32
N ARG A 47 -3.45 12.90 5.16
CA ARG A 47 -2.61 13.83 4.41
C ARG A 47 -2.52 15.20 5.09
N PRO A 48 -1.34 15.83 5.19
CA PRO A 48 -0.01 15.45 4.67
C PRO A 48 0.91 14.86 5.75
N GLN A 49 0.47 13.88 6.51
CA GLN A 49 1.20 13.41 7.71
C GLN A 49 2.21 12.28 7.42
N GLU A 50 2.18 11.70 6.23
CA GLU A 50 3.12 10.66 5.83
C GLU A 50 4.37 11.27 5.18
N ALA A 51 5.51 11.19 5.85
CA ALA A 51 6.75 11.77 5.33
C ALA A 51 7.33 10.98 4.14
N SER A 52 7.21 9.66 4.12
CA SER A 52 7.74 8.81 3.05
C SER A 52 6.95 7.51 2.87
N GLY A 53 6.82 6.64 3.88
CA GLY A 53 6.12 5.36 3.76
C GLY A 53 6.92 4.27 3.06
N THR A 54 8.21 4.09 3.43
CA THR A 54 9.15 3.17 2.78
C THR A 54 8.73 1.69 2.79
N SER A 55 7.76 1.29 3.60
CA SER A 55 7.24 -0.09 3.60
C SER A 55 6.57 -0.46 2.28
N GLY A 56 5.78 0.46 1.70
CA GLY A 56 5.20 0.26 0.38
C GLY A 56 6.27 0.07 -0.71
N GLN A 57 7.36 0.83 -0.67
CA GLN A 57 8.50 0.65 -1.59
C GLN A 57 9.10 -0.75 -1.50
N LYS A 58 9.25 -1.30 -0.27
CA LYS A 58 9.76 -2.66 -0.08
C LYS A 58 8.80 -3.71 -0.62
N VAL A 59 7.51 -3.52 -0.43
CA VAL A 59 6.48 -4.45 -0.91
C VAL A 59 6.47 -4.55 -2.43
N ILE A 60 6.54 -3.44 -3.14
CA ILE A 60 6.56 -3.47 -4.62
C ILE A 60 7.82 -4.15 -5.19
N LEU A 61 8.97 -4.03 -4.52
CA LEU A 61 10.19 -4.75 -4.90
C LEU A 61 10.06 -6.27 -4.73
N ASN A 62 9.09 -6.74 -3.97
CA ASN A 62 8.76 -8.14 -3.77
C ASN A 62 7.51 -8.57 -4.58
N GLY A 63 7.00 -7.72 -5.45
CA GLY A 63 5.86 -8.03 -6.32
C GLY A 63 4.49 -7.76 -5.71
N GLY A 64 4.40 -7.27 -4.47
CA GLY A 64 3.15 -6.80 -3.89
C GLY A 64 2.69 -5.49 -4.52
N LEU A 65 1.42 -5.15 -4.34
CA LEU A 65 0.79 -3.94 -4.89
C LEU A 65 0.50 -2.93 -3.79
N ASN A 66 0.77 -1.65 -4.07
CA ASN A 66 0.48 -0.57 -3.13
C ASN A 66 -0.94 -0.05 -3.34
N LEU A 67 -1.71 0.01 -2.26
CA LEU A 67 -3.02 0.64 -2.15
C LEU A 67 -2.91 1.72 -1.09
N SER A 68 -2.79 2.97 -1.49
CA SER A 68 -2.44 4.04 -0.55
C SER A 68 -3.15 5.35 -0.88
N VAL A 69 -3.37 6.15 0.15
CA VAL A 69 -3.61 7.58 -0.02
C VAL A 69 -2.41 8.19 -0.76
N LEU A 70 -2.65 9.20 -1.60
CA LEU A 70 -1.61 9.93 -2.32
C LEU A 70 -0.85 10.86 -1.36
N ASP A 71 -0.03 10.26 -0.50
CA ASP A 71 0.83 10.92 0.48
C ASP A 71 2.18 10.21 0.55
N GLY A 72 3.18 10.83 1.16
CA GLY A 72 4.54 10.31 1.21
C GLY A 72 5.14 10.13 -0.19
N TRP A 73 5.63 8.92 -0.50
CA TRP A 73 6.25 8.60 -1.79
C TRP A 73 5.25 8.30 -2.91
N TRP A 74 4.00 7.98 -2.56
CA TRP A 74 3.03 7.46 -3.52
C TRP A 74 2.59 8.46 -4.61
N PRO A 75 2.46 9.78 -4.34
CA PRO A 75 2.23 10.76 -5.41
C PRO A 75 3.28 10.75 -6.52
N GLU A 76 4.54 10.47 -6.17
CA GLU A 76 5.64 10.36 -7.14
C GLU A 76 5.67 9.00 -7.84
N GLY A 77 5.23 7.94 -7.15
CA GLY A 77 5.30 6.56 -7.64
C GLY A 77 4.09 6.11 -8.43
N PHE A 78 2.92 6.69 -8.19
CA PHE A 78 1.65 6.26 -8.79
C PHE A 78 1.46 6.79 -10.20
N ASP A 79 1.25 5.88 -11.17
CA ASP A 79 1.02 6.22 -12.58
C ASP A 79 -0.40 5.91 -13.07
N GLY A 80 -1.32 5.56 -12.17
CA GLY A 80 -2.70 5.16 -12.49
C GLY A 80 -2.86 3.67 -12.84
N THR A 81 -1.77 2.94 -13.05
CA THR A 81 -1.82 1.53 -13.51
C THR A 81 -0.98 0.56 -12.69
N ASN A 82 -0.17 1.06 -11.77
CA ASN A 82 0.83 0.31 -11.01
C ASN A 82 0.46 0.05 -9.54
N GLY A 83 -0.77 0.30 -9.17
CA GLY A 83 -1.34 0.16 -7.83
C GLY A 83 -2.67 0.87 -7.77
N TRP A 84 -3.08 1.33 -6.58
CA TRP A 84 -4.33 2.07 -6.39
C TRP A 84 -4.12 3.29 -5.50
N ALA A 85 -4.83 4.37 -5.82
CA ALA A 85 -4.86 5.60 -5.04
C ALA A 85 -6.19 5.74 -4.30
N ILE A 86 -6.15 5.91 -2.98
CA ILE A 86 -7.31 6.18 -2.15
C ILE A 86 -7.59 7.68 -2.19
N GLY A 87 -8.77 8.05 -2.66
CA GLY A 87 -9.17 9.45 -2.77
C GLY A 87 -8.39 10.22 -3.84
N ASP A 88 -8.23 11.51 -3.62
CA ASP A 88 -7.50 12.42 -4.48
C ASP A 88 -6.26 13.02 -3.78
N ASP A 89 -5.55 13.92 -4.45
CA ASP A 89 -4.32 14.56 -3.95
C ASP A 89 -4.56 15.80 -3.08
N ARG A 90 -5.81 16.12 -2.72
CA ARG A 90 -6.13 17.31 -1.94
C ARG A 90 -5.86 17.09 -0.47
N VAL A 91 -5.25 18.08 0.17
CA VAL A 91 -5.20 18.17 1.63
C VAL A 91 -6.59 18.59 2.13
N ARG A 92 -7.18 17.78 2.98
CA ARG A 92 -8.48 18.02 3.59
C ARG A 92 -8.35 18.30 5.08
N PRO A 93 -9.33 19.02 5.66
CA PRO A 93 -9.38 19.14 7.13
C PRO A 93 -9.49 17.77 7.78
N ASP A 94 -8.96 17.65 8.97
CA ASP A 94 -9.07 16.44 9.81
C ASP A 94 -10.47 16.37 10.43
N THR A 95 -11.44 15.89 9.66
CA THR A 95 -12.85 15.81 10.05
C THR A 95 -13.41 14.41 9.78
N PRO A 96 -14.49 14.02 10.48
CA PRO A 96 -15.18 12.75 10.23
C PRO A 96 -15.68 12.60 8.78
N GLU A 97 -16.04 13.71 8.12
CA GLU A 97 -16.48 13.72 6.72
C GLU A 97 -15.32 13.37 5.78
N SER A 98 -14.12 13.88 6.05
CA SER A 98 -12.91 13.54 5.30
C SER A 98 -12.53 12.06 5.49
N ASP A 99 -12.57 11.58 6.73
CA ASP A 99 -12.33 10.15 7.05
C ASP A 99 -13.35 9.25 6.32
N LYS A 100 -14.63 9.67 6.29
CA LYS A 100 -15.66 8.93 5.58
C LYS A 100 -15.42 8.90 4.07
N ALA A 101 -15.03 10.01 3.47
CA ALA A 101 -14.74 10.07 2.04
C ALA A 101 -13.59 9.13 1.66
N ASP A 102 -12.52 9.10 2.44
CA ASP A 102 -11.39 8.19 2.22
C ASP A 102 -11.78 6.72 2.45
N ALA A 103 -12.61 6.44 3.45
CA ALA A 103 -13.14 5.09 3.68
C ALA A 103 -14.04 4.63 2.52
N ASP A 104 -14.96 5.48 2.04
CA ASP A 104 -15.84 5.16 0.91
C ASP A 104 -15.01 4.90 -0.37
N ALA A 105 -13.96 5.71 -0.62
CA ALA A 105 -13.03 5.50 -1.73
C ALA A 105 -12.28 4.17 -1.59
N LEU A 106 -11.74 3.87 -0.40
CA LEU A 106 -11.04 2.61 -0.12
C LEU A 106 -11.96 1.39 -0.38
N TYR A 107 -13.16 1.39 0.18
CA TYR A 107 -14.10 0.28 -0.01
C TYR A 107 -14.51 0.12 -1.47
N SER A 108 -14.77 1.22 -2.18
CA SER A 108 -15.05 1.17 -3.61
C SER A 108 -13.94 0.49 -4.39
N ILE A 109 -12.67 0.89 -4.17
CA ILE A 109 -11.52 0.28 -4.84
C ILE A 109 -11.40 -1.21 -4.51
N LEU A 110 -11.53 -1.58 -3.23
CA LEU A 110 -11.46 -2.97 -2.80
C LEU A 110 -12.51 -3.85 -3.48
N GLU A 111 -13.75 -3.37 -3.59
CA GLU A 111 -14.87 -4.12 -4.14
C GLU A 111 -14.87 -4.16 -5.67
N THR A 112 -14.54 -3.04 -6.33
CA THR A 112 -14.70 -2.92 -7.79
C THR A 112 -13.44 -3.25 -8.58
N GLU A 113 -12.25 -3.09 -8.00
CA GLU A 113 -10.98 -3.29 -8.69
C GLU A 113 -10.15 -4.42 -8.07
N VAL A 114 -9.79 -4.32 -6.80
CA VAL A 114 -8.87 -5.26 -6.15
C VAL A 114 -9.44 -6.67 -6.14
N ALA A 115 -10.68 -6.84 -5.69
CA ALA A 115 -11.35 -8.15 -5.64
C ALA A 115 -11.56 -8.72 -7.04
N ASP A 116 -11.96 -7.89 -8.00
CA ASP A 116 -12.18 -8.30 -9.39
C ASP A 116 -10.86 -8.76 -10.05
N GLU A 117 -9.81 -7.96 -9.98
CA GLU A 117 -8.51 -8.30 -10.55
C GLU A 117 -7.89 -9.54 -9.91
N TRP A 118 -8.06 -9.70 -8.59
CA TRP A 118 -7.57 -10.88 -7.86
C TRP A 118 -8.32 -12.15 -8.24
N THR A 119 -9.63 -12.10 -8.37
CA THR A 119 -10.48 -13.30 -8.58
C THR A 119 -10.66 -13.68 -10.03
N ARG A 120 -10.65 -12.72 -10.95
CA ARG A 120 -10.86 -12.96 -12.38
C ARG A 120 -9.69 -13.72 -13.00
N ARG A 121 -9.98 -14.93 -13.47
CA ARG A 121 -8.99 -15.82 -14.09
C ARG A 121 -9.17 -15.93 -15.59
N ALA A 122 -8.07 -15.87 -16.34
CA ALA A 122 -8.03 -16.20 -17.75
C ALA A 122 -6.98 -17.30 -17.97
N LYS A 123 -7.42 -18.49 -18.36
CA LYS A 123 -6.58 -19.70 -18.44
C LYS A 123 -5.88 -20.01 -17.10
N GLY A 124 -6.62 -19.89 -15.98
CA GLY A 124 -6.13 -20.16 -14.61
C GLY A 124 -5.31 -19.05 -13.98
N LEU A 125 -4.95 -17.99 -14.69
CA LEU A 125 -4.11 -16.90 -14.19
C LEU A 125 -4.88 -15.59 -14.01
N PRO A 126 -4.60 -14.79 -12.95
CA PRO A 126 -5.17 -13.46 -12.75
C PRO A 126 -4.41 -12.44 -13.61
N LYS A 127 -4.68 -12.39 -14.90
CA LYS A 127 -3.88 -11.63 -15.86
C LYS A 127 -3.86 -10.13 -15.59
N ALA A 128 -4.96 -9.53 -15.14
CA ALA A 128 -5.03 -8.12 -14.80
C ALA A 128 -4.12 -7.82 -13.60
N TRP A 129 -4.20 -8.64 -12.56
CA TRP A 129 -3.33 -8.58 -11.39
C TRP A 129 -1.84 -8.66 -11.75
N ILE A 130 -1.46 -9.68 -12.52
CA ILE A 130 -0.07 -9.88 -12.97
C ILE A 130 0.41 -8.70 -13.82
N LYS A 131 -0.44 -8.13 -14.66
CA LYS A 131 -0.11 -6.93 -15.44
C LYS A 131 0.20 -5.75 -14.51
N ARG A 132 -0.62 -5.51 -13.48
CA ARG A 132 -0.41 -4.45 -12.51
C ARG A 132 0.87 -4.68 -11.68
N MET A 133 1.12 -5.91 -11.22
CA MET A 133 2.38 -6.27 -10.54
C MET A 133 3.62 -5.94 -11.39
N ARG A 134 3.63 -6.36 -12.64
CA ARG A 134 4.75 -6.06 -13.56
C ARG A 134 4.92 -4.57 -13.73
N ARG A 135 3.83 -3.84 -13.95
CA ARG A 135 3.88 -2.38 -14.10
C ARG A 135 4.41 -1.71 -12.83
N SER A 136 3.99 -2.14 -11.66
CA SER A 136 4.48 -1.64 -10.37
C SER A 136 6.01 -1.80 -10.25
N ILE A 137 6.52 -2.99 -10.55
CA ILE A 137 7.97 -3.24 -10.53
C ILE A 137 8.70 -2.38 -11.57
N GLU A 138 8.22 -2.36 -12.81
CA GLU A 138 8.85 -1.63 -13.94
C GLU A 138 8.97 -0.12 -13.66
N THR A 139 7.93 0.49 -13.07
CA THR A 139 7.90 1.95 -12.85
C THR A 139 8.53 2.38 -11.54
N CYS A 140 8.35 1.62 -10.48
CA CYS A 140 8.79 2.05 -9.15
C CYS A 140 10.20 1.56 -8.79
N SER A 141 10.60 0.35 -9.22
CA SER A 141 11.91 -0.18 -8.83
C SER A 141 13.09 0.70 -9.25
N PRO A 142 13.15 1.25 -10.47
CA PRO A 142 14.25 2.12 -10.86
C PRO A 142 14.33 3.43 -10.06
N LEU A 143 13.17 3.92 -9.60
CA LEU A 143 13.05 5.22 -8.93
C LEU A 143 13.29 5.14 -7.43
N PHE A 144 12.76 4.08 -6.77
CA PHE A 144 12.73 3.98 -5.30
C PHE A 144 13.73 2.93 -4.77
N THR A 145 14.98 2.99 -5.26
CA THR A 145 16.06 2.14 -4.77
C THR A 145 17.15 2.94 -4.08
N SER A 146 17.80 2.34 -3.09
CA SER A 146 18.97 2.94 -2.43
C SER A 146 20.15 3.14 -3.42
N HIS A 147 20.27 2.30 -4.44
CA HIS A 147 21.30 2.47 -5.46
C HIS A 147 21.14 3.78 -6.22
N ARG A 148 19.93 4.10 -6.68
CA ARG A 148 19.66 5.39 -7.32
C ARG A 148 19.93 6.55 -6.37
N MET A 149 19.43 6.47 -5.14
CA MET A 149 19.64 7.50 -4.12
C MET A 149 21.13 7.78 -3.89
N VAL A 150 21.94 6.75 -3.69
CA VAL A 150 23.41 6.91 -3.47
C VAL A 150 24.08 7.48 -4.69
N ARG A 151 23.71 7.00 -5.89
CA ARG A 151 24.24 7.56 -7.14
C ARG A 151 23.95 9.06 -7.27
N ASP A 152 22.71 9.45 -7.04
CA ASP A 152 22.29 10.84 -7.20
C ASP A 152 22.99 11.73 -6.16
N TYR A 153 23.14 11.28 -4.91
CA TYR A 153 23.93 11.99 -3.90
C TYR A 153 25.41 12.12 -4.31
N ALA A 154 26.01 11.05 -4.83
CA ALA A 154 27.41 11.09 -5.26
C ALA A 154 27.62 12.05 -6.44
N LEU A 155 26.66 12.15 -7.35
CA LEU A 155 26.77 13.00 -8.54
C LEU A 155 26.37 14.44 -8.32
N GLU A 156 25.46 14.72 -7.38
CA GLU A 156 24.86 16.05 -7.23
C GLU A 156 25.33 16.77 -5.97
N LEU A 157 25.64 16.06 -4.89
CA LEU A 157 25.97 16.67 -3.59
C LEU A 157 27.46 16.54 -3.23
N TYR A 158 28.15 15.48 -3.63
CA TYR A 158 29.53 15.20 -3.22
C TYR A 158 30.55 15.44 -4.34
N ARG A 159 30.25 16.33 -5.26
CA ARG A 159 31.19 16.78 -6.29
C ARG A 159 32.16 17.83 -5.74
#